data_ca479230ceafac2e5a7b1df3dbce5110
#
_entry.id   ca479230ceafac2e5a7b1df3dbce5110
#
_cell.length_a   1.000
_cell.length_b   1.000
_cell.length_c   1.000
_cell.angle_alpha   90.00
_cell.angle_beta   90.00
_cell.angle_gamma   90.00
#
_symmetry.space_group_name_H-M   'P 1'
#
loop_
_entity.id
_entity.type
_entity.pdbx_description
1 polymer ?
#
loop_
_entity_poly.entity_id
_entity_poly.type
_entity_poly.pdbx_seq_one_letter_code
_entity_poly.pdbx_strand_id
1 'polypeptide(L)'
;MSEKVVGILNDKIINLLNLNPDLEGKEILLSSKRKKHMKKHKREFLDFEKSFNEINLVINEPNYVGLHPDGQSIQFIKVTNENILLAVKLDNSLDVRTMYVITDNKLQNYLNSGRIKKF
;
A
#
# COMPACT_ATOMS: atom_id res chain seq x y z
N MET A 1 8.46 -21.91 2.60
CA MET A 1 7.61 -20.79 2.29
C MET A 1 7.72 -19.73 3.34
N SER A 2 8.12 -18.56 2.97
CA SER A 2 8.33 -17.51 3.94
C SER A 2 7.37 -16.37 3.70
N GLU A 3 6.71 -15.96 4.78
CA GLU A 3 6.00 -14.71 4.82
C GLU A 3 6.78 -13.78 5.73
N LYS A 4 6.82 -12.52 5.36
CA LYS A 4 7.54 -11.50 6.10
C LYS A 4 6.56 -10.44 6.55
N VAL A 5 6.67 -10.03 7.82
CA VAL A 5 5.90 -8.90 8.32
C VAL A 5 6.57 -7.63 7.81
N VAL A 6 5.82 -6.81 7.07
CA VAL A 6 6.34 -5.57 6.50
C VAL A 6 5.74 -4.33 7.14
N GLY A 7 4.80 -4.49 8.05
CA GLY A 7 4.21 -3.39 8.79
C GLY A 7 3.06 -3.84 9.65
N ILE A 8 2.48 -2.89 10.36
CA ILE A 8 1.34 -3.13 11.25
C ILE A 8 0.30 -2.07 10.94
N LEU A 9 -0.96 -2.47 10.87
CA LEU A 9 -2.04 -1.53 10.63
C LEU A 9 -2.29 -0.71 11.90
N ASN A 10 -2.10 0.60 11.80
CA ASN A 10 -2.22 1.50 12.96
C ASN A 10 -3.62 2.12 13.04
N ASP A 11 -3.93 2.68 14.20
CA ASP A 11 -5.21 3.29 14.50
C ASP A 11 -5.49 4.52 13.63
N LYS A 12 -4.47 5.26 13.24
CA LYS A 12 -4.65 6.44 12.39
C LYS A 12 -5.26 6.07 11.05
N ILE A 13 -4.77 4.98 10.44
CA ILE A 13 -5.32 4.50 9.16
C ILE A 13 -6.75 4.00 9.35
N ILE A 14 -6.99 3.27 10.43
CA ILE A 14 -8.32 2.75 10.75
C ILE A 14 -9.31 3.92 10.86
N ASN A 15 -8.94 4.98 11.56
CA ASN A 15 -9.80 6.14 11.76
C ASN A 15 -10.00 6.92 10.45
N LEU A 16 -8.93 7.12 9.67
CA LEU A 16 -9.01 7.84 8.40
C LEU A 16 -9.91 7.15 7.39
N LEU A 17 -9.85 5.82 7.34
CA LEU A 17 -10.59 5.01 6.36
C LEU A 17 -11.87 4.40 6.92
N ASN A 18 -12.17 4.69 8.18
CA ASN A 18 -13.35 4.17 8.87
C ASN A 18 -13.42 2.64 8.81
N LEU A 19 -12.30 2.00 9.13
CA LEU A 19 -12.18 0.54 9.11
C LEU A 19 -12.63 -0.05 10.43
N ASN A 20 -12.82 -1.37 10.44
CA ASN A 20 -13.16 -2.13 11.65
C ASN A 20 -12.03 -1.97 12.68
N PRO A 21 -12.33 -1.49 13.92
CA PRO A 21 -11.31 -1.34 14.95
C PRO A 21 -10.56 -2.62 15.31
N ASP A 22 -11.16 -3.78 15.05
CA ASP A 22 -10.51 -5.07 15.31
C ASP A 22 -9.26 -5.29 14.45
N LEU A 23 -9.09 -4.49 13.40
CA LEU A 23 -7.92 -4.56 12.53
C LEU A 23 -6.70 -3.89 13.13
N GLU A 24 -6.86 -3.09 14.20
CA GLU A 24 -5.74 -2.39 14.83
C GLU A 24 -4.70 -3.39 15.33
N GLY A 25 -3.44 -3.12 15.01
CA GLY A 25 -2.32 -3.96 15.42
C GLY A 25 -2.11 -5.19 14.56
N LYS A 26 -2.95 -5.44 13.55
CA LYS A 26 -2.75 -6.58 12.66
C LYS A 26 -1.51 -6.40 11.82
N GLU A 27 -0.76 -7.50 11.70
CA GLU A 27 0.45 -7.53 10.88
C GLU A 27 0.10 -7.57 9.41
N ILE A 28 0.86 -6.81 8.61
CA ILE A 28 0.75 -6.82 7.16
C ILE A 28 1.85 -7.72 6.63
N LEU A 29 1.48 -8.73 5.86
CA LEU A 29 2.36 -9.81 5.43
C LEU A 29 2.71 -9.69 3.95
N LEU A 30 3.94 -10.07 3.63
CA LEU A 30 4.43 -10.14 2.25
C LEU A 30 4.99 -11.52 1.99
N SER A 31 4.40 -12.24 1.04
CA SER A 31 4.90 -13.56 0.65
C SER A 31 5.95 -13.43 -0.45
N SER A 32 6.83 -14.43 -0.54
CA SER A 32 7.85 -14.47 -1.58
C SER A 32 7.25 -14.53 -2.99
N LYS A 33 6.08 -15.14 -3.14
CA LYS A 33 5.37 -15.20 -4.41
C LYS A 33 4.96 -13.82 -4.89
N ARG A 34 4.62 -12.92 -3.98
CA ARG A 34 4.19 -11.56 -4.33
C ARG A 34 5.34 -10.73 -4.88
N LYS A 35 6.54 -10.92 -4.35
CA LYS A 35 7.71 -10.24 -4.92
C LYS A 35 7.86 -10.55 -6.40
N LYS A 36 7.75 -11.83 -6.74
CA LYS A 36 7.86 -12.28 -8.13
C LYS A 36 6.76 -11.66 -8.99
N HIS A 37 5.53 -11.59 -8.47
CA HIS A 37 4.42 -10.96 -9.16
C HIS A 37 4.66 -9.46 -9.37
N MET A 38 5.15 -8.77 -8.35
CA MET A 38 5.39 -7.33 -8.42
C MET A 38 6.49 -6.97 -9.42
N LYS A 39 7.43 -7.87 -9.67
CA LYS A 39 8.49 -7.65 -10.66
C LYS A 39 7.95 -7.40 -12.07
N LYS A 40 6.70 -7.75 -12.33
CA LYS A 40 6.05 -7.42 -13.60
C LYS A 40 5.99 -5.92 -13.83
N HIS A 41 5.97 -5.13 -12.75
CA HIS A 41 5.93 -3.68 -12.80
C HIS A 41 7.32 -3.04 -12.68
N LYS A 42 8.36 -3.84 -12.67
CA LYS A 42 9.73 -3.37 -12.44
C LYS A 42 10.12 -2.18 -13.31
N ARG A 43 9.69 -2.18 -14.58
CA ARG A 43 10.04 -1.13 -15.54
C ARG A 43 9.40 0.21 -15.23
N GLU A 44 8.36 0.24 -14.40
CA GLU A 44 7.68 1.47 -14.01
C GLU A 44 8.48 2.23 -12.96
N PHE A 45 9.38 1.55 -12.25
CA PHE A 45 10.12 2.11 -11.14
C PHE A 45 11.46 2.67 -11.57
N LEU A 46 11.86 3.77 -10.94
CA LEU A 46 13.23 4.29 -11.08
C LEU A 46 14.21 3.28 -10.51
N ASP A 47 13.88 2.65 -9.36
CA ASP A 47 14.68 1.61 -8.74
C ASP A 47 13.74 0.67 -7.97
N PHE A 48 13.32 -0.41 -8.64
CA PHE A 48 12.37 -1.36 -8.06
C PHE A 48 12.90 -1.99 -6.77
N GLU A 49 14.16 -2.44 -6.76
CA GLU A 49 14.70 -3.13 -5.58
C GLU A 49 14.77 -2.21 -4.37
N LYS A 50 15.12 -0.96 -4.56
CA LYS A 50 15.10 0.02 -3.47
C LYS A 50 13.69 0.22 -2.95
N SER A 51 12.73 0.43 -3.84
CA SER A 51 11.33 0.62 -3.45
C SER A 51 10.78 -0.62 -2.76
N PHE A 52 11.11 -1.81 -3.26
CA PHE A 52 10.68 -3.06 -2.66
C PHE A 52 11.25 -3.21 -1.23
N ASN A 53 12.52 -2.89 -1.05
CA ASN A 53 13.17 -2.99 0.26
C ASN A 53 12.63 -1.95 1.26
N GLU A 54 11.97 -0.90 0.77
CA GLU A 54 11.39 0.17 1.59
C GLU A 54 9.87 0.06 1.74
N ILE A 55 9.29 -1.11 1.46
CA ILE A 55 7.84 -1.31 1.61
C ILE A 55 7.36 -0.95 3.01
N ASN A 56 8.15 -1.26 4.04
CA ASN A 56 7.80 -0.91 5.42
C ASN A 56 7.63 0.59 5.60
N LEU A 57 8.39 1.42 4.90
CA LEU A 57 8.23 2.88 4.95
C LEU A 57 6.94 3.32 4.27
N VAL A 58 6.58 2.67 3.16
CA VAL A 58 5.33 2.96 2.47
C VAL A 58 4.15 2.72 3.39
N ILE A 59 4.20 1.66 4.19
CA ILE A 59 3.12 1.31 5.11
C ILE A 59 3.12 2.20 6.35
N ASN A 60 4.29 2.44 6.95
CA ASN A 60 4.40 3.16 8.22
C ASN A 60 4.36 4.67 8.06
N GLU A 61 4.84 5.19 6.94
CA GLU A 61 4.94 6.63 6.68
C GLU A 61 4.43 7.00 5.29
N PRO A 62 3.20 6.61 4.95
CA PRO A 62 2.65 6.96 3.64
C PRO A 62 2.35 8.46 3.57
N ASN A 63 2.29 9.00 2.38
CA ASN A 63 1.82 10.36 2.17
C ASN A 63 0.29 10.38 2.07
N TYR A 64 -0.29 9.33 1.47
CA TYR A 64 -1.73 9.20 1.30
C TYR A 64 -2.17 7.77 1.55
N VAL A 65 -3.40 7.60 2.00
CA VAL A 65 -4.02 6.29 2.17
C VAL A 65 -5.45 6.35 1.66
N GLY A 66 -5.96 5.21 1.20
CA GLY A 66 -7.33 5.12 0.73
C GLY A 66 -7.79 3.69 0.63
N LEU A 67 -9.07 3.52 0.30
CA LEU A 67 -9.64 2.22 -0.02
C LEU A 67 -9.83 2.13 -1.53
N HIS A 68 -9.53 0.97 -2.09
CA HIS A 68 -9.93 0.69 -3.45
C HIS A 68 -11.46 0.80 -3.55
N PRO A 69 -12.03 1.26 -4.67
CA PRO A 69 -13.49 1.39 -4.80
C PRO A 69 -14.30 0.13 -4.52
N ASP A 70 -13.69 -1.06 -4.70
CA ASP A 70 -14.34 -2.32 -4.37
C ASP A 70 -14.39 -2.62 -2.86
N GLY A 71 -13.71 -1.80 -2.04
CA GLY A 71 -13.68 -1.95 -0.59
C GLY A 71 -12.83 -3.10 -0.08
N GLN A 72 -12.09 -3.79 -0.94
CA GLN A 72 -11.36 -5.01 -0.58
C GLN A 72 -9.87 -4.80 -0.35
N SER A 73 -9.35 -3.61 -0.60
CA SER A 73 -7.92 -3.33 -0.45
C SER A 73 -7.68 -1.93 0.10
N ILE A 74 -6.67 -1.83 0.97
CA ILE A 74 -6.13 -0.53 1.38
C ILE A 74 -5.05 -0.16 0.40
N GLN A 75 -5.02 1.09 -0.02
CA GLN A 75 -3.98 1.63 -0.88
C GLN A 75 -3.11 2.61 -0.10
N PHE A 76 -1.82 2.36 -0.07
CA PHE A 76 -0.82 3.23 0.54
C PHE A 76 -0.03 3.90 -0.57
N ILE A 77 0.13 5.20 -0.50
CA ILE A 77 0.92 5.92 -1.51
C ILE A 77 2.05 6.67 -0.82
N LYS A 78 3.26 6.40 -1.28
CA LYS A 78 4.47 7.11 -0.85
C LYS A 78 4.99 7.93 -2.02
N VAL A 79 5.10 9.23 -1.82
CA VAL A 79 5.64 10.13 -2.84
C VAL A 79 7.13 10.29 -2.58
N THR A 80 7.91 9.85 -3.55
CA THR A 80 9.37 10.03 -3.58
C THR A 80 9.68 10.80 -4.86
N ASN A 81 10.64 10.35 -5.66
CA ASN A 81 10.80 10.88 -7.02
C ASN A 81 9.73 10.33 -7.96
N GLU A 82 8.89 9.45 -7.46
CA GLU A 82 7.76 8.86 -8.17
C GLU A 82 6.67 8.53 -7.14
N ASN A 83 5.46 8.28 -7.62
CA ASN A 83 4.33 7.97 -6.75
C ASN A 83 4.17 6.46 -6.65
N ILE A 84 4.63 5.88 -5.55
CA ILE A 84 4.58 4.44 -5.32
C ILE A 84 3.27 4.08 -4.63
N LEU A 85 2.50 3.21 -5.24
CA LEU A 85 1.25 2.71 -4.67
C LEU A 85 1.42 1.25 -4.27
N LEU A 86 1.10 0.96 -3.01
CA LEU A 86 1.12 -0.39 -2.47
C LEU A 86 -0.31 -0.78 -2.11
N ALA A 87 -0.79 -1.90 -2.62
CA ALA A 87 -2.13 -2.40 -2.33
C ALA A 87 -2.05 -3.57 -1.34
N VAL A 88 -2.84 -3.49 -0.26
CA VAL A 88 -2.91 -4.51 0.78
C VAL A 88 -4.34 -5.02 0.85
N LYS A 89 -4.52 -6.33 0.68
CA LYS A 89 -5.84 -6.94 0.72
C LYS A 89 -6.38 -6.99 2.14
N LEU A 90 -7.65 -6.59 2.29
CA LEU A 90 -8.40 -6.71 3.54
C LEU A 90 -9.11 -8.06 3.57
N ASP A 91 -8.60 -8.96 4.39
CA ASP A 91 -9.16 -10.29 4.55
C ASP A 91 -8.87 -10.75 5.97
N ASN A 92 -9.02 -12.06 6.26
CA ASN A 92 -8.66 -12.61 7.57
C ASN A 92 -7.22 -12.30 7.93
N SER A 93 -6.33 -12.24 6.94
CA SER A 93 -4.98 -11.72 7.08
C SER A 93 -4.85 -10.50 6.16
N LEU A 94 -3.92 -9.60 6.49
CA LEU A 94 -3.62 -8.44 5.65
C LEU A 94 -2.40 -8.79 4.81
N ASP A 95 -2.62 -8.94 3.51
CA ASP A 95 -1.57 -9.39 2.60
C ASP A 95 -1.26 -8.34 1.54
N VAL A 96 0.03 -8.04 1.35
CA VAL A 96 0.47 -7.20 0.24
C VAL A 96 0.10 -7.90 -1.06
N ARG A 97 -0.63 -7.20 -1.93
CA ARG A 97 -1.05 -7.74 -3.22
C ARG A 97 -0.13 -7.36 -4.34
N THR A 98 0.17 -6.06 -4.42
CA THR A 98 0.99 -5.55 -5.51
C THR A 98 1.53 -4.18 -5.17
N MET A 99 2.53 -3.75 -5.94
CA MET A 99 3.13 -2.43 -5.83
C MET A 99 3.41 -1.93 -7.24
N TYR A 100 3.03 -0.69 -7.53
CA TYR A 100 3.26 -0.10 -8.84
C TYR A 100 3.33 1.42 -8.75
N VAL A 101 3.74 2.05 -9.84
CA VAL A 101 3.88 3.51 -9.90
C VAL A 101 2.66 4.09 -10.60
N ILE A 102 2.14 5.20 -10.05
CA ILE A 102 1.05 5.94 -10.68
C ILE A 102 1.56 7.33 -11.09
N THR A 103 0.95 7.89 -12.13
CA THR A 103 1.30 9.22 -12.63
C THR A 103 0.81 10.30 -11.67
N ASP A 104 1.40 11.50 -11.77
CA ASP A 104 0.94 12.65 -10.98
C ASP A 104 -0.51 12.97 -11.30
N ASN A 105 -0.91 12.85 -12.54
CA ASN A 105 -2.29 13.10 -12.96
C ASN A 105 -3.26 12.12 -12.28
N LYS A 106 -2.88 10.84 -12.24
CA LYS A 106 -3.70 9.82 -11.59
C LYS A 106 -3.77 10.05 -10.08
N LEU A 107 -2.65 10.43 -9.47
CA LEU A 107 -2.62 10.79 -8.04
C LEU A 107 -3.59 11.94 -7.77
N GLN A 108 -3.55 12.98 -8.58
CA GLN A 108 -4.43 14.13 -8.42
C GLN A 108 -5.92 13.74 -8.59
N ASN A 109 -6.21 12.87 -9.55
CA ASN A 109 -7.56 12.36 -9.74
C ASN A 109 -8.08 11.61 -8.51
N TYR A 110 -7.21 10.78 -7.90
CA TYR A 110 -7.58 10.05 -6.68
C TYR A 110 -7.85 11.00 -5.52
N LEU A 111 -7.06 12.07 -5.39
CA LEU A 111 -7.28 13.09 -4.36
C LEU A 111 -8.61 13.82 -4.60
N ASN A 112 -8.85 14.23 -5.83
CA ASN A 112 -10.06 15.01 -6.17
C ASN A 112 -11.33 14.18 -5.97
N SER A 113 -11.28 12.87 -6.22
CA SER A 113 -12.44 11.99 -6.06
C SER A 113 -12.69 11.57 -4.62
N GLY A 114 -11.76 11.87 -3.71
CA GLY A 114 -11.83 11.41 -2.32
C GLY A 114 -11.42 9.96 -2.12
N ARG A 115 -10.90 9.31 -3.17
CA ARG A 115 -10.44 7.92 -3.08
C ARG A 115 -9.28 7.74 -2.11
N ILE A 116 -8.41 8.74 -2.03
CA ILE A 116 -7.29 8.75 -1.08
C ILE A 116 -7.34 10.01 -0.24
N LYS A 117 -6.77 9.92 0.96
CA LYS A 117 -6.71 11.00 1.93
C LYS A 117 -5.29 11.18 2.40
N LYS A 118 -4.95 12.40 2.77
CA LYS A 118 -3.64 12.69 3.34
C LYS A 118 -3.49 11.95 4.67
N PHE A 119 -2.36 11.30 4.84
CA PHE A 119 -2.02 10.57 6.08
C PHE A 119 -1.43 11.52 7.17
#